data_efd6a40d80a8c7247c31e332c398018f
#
_entry.id   efd6a40d80a8c7247c31e332c398018f
#
_cell.length_a   1.000
_cell.length_b   1.000
_cell.length_c   1.000
_cell.angle_alpha   90.00
_cell.angle_beta   90.00
_cell.angle_gamma   90.00
#
_symmetry.space_group_name_H-M   'P 1'
#
loop_
_entity.id
_entity.type
_entity.pdbx_description
1 polymer ?
#
loop_
_entity_poly.entity_id
_entity_poly.type
_entity_poly.pdbx_seq_one_letter_code
_entity_poly.pdbx_strand_id
1 'polypeptide(L)'
;MIVTKQDLKEYIAADLSVQPAPKSPFKRHRRKQIRMKIFLRKSEYHYNNRNKSIIHKLLYLYWWSRCKRVQDSFCTEICLNVFGKGLTIWHGERIITNPNARVGDYCSITSGVVIAQAHDEHPVIGNHVELMIDSKVLGGVSVADHVRIGANALVIKSIDEPDTTWGGVPAKQINDKGTIETPVPICY
;
A
#
# COMPACT_ATOMS: atom_id res chain seq x y z
N MET A 1 -0.48 5.92 -11.54
CA MET A 1 -1.66 6.77 -11.15
C MET A 1 -2.86 6.39 -11.99
N ILE A 2 -4.06 6.28 -11.42
CA ILE A 2 -5.29 5.83 -12.10
C ILE A 2 -5.99 7.03 -12.72
N VAL A 3 -5.97 7.15 -14.07
CA VAL A 3 -6.58 8.28 -14.81
C VAL A 3 -7.67 7.79 -15.77
N THR A 4 -7.50 6.62 -16.39
CA THR A 4 -8.45 6.04 -17.34
C THR A 4 -9.28 4.93 -16.69
N LYS A 5 -10.41 4.56 -17.34
CA LYS A 5 -11.18 3.38 -16.92
C LYS A 5 -10.39 2.08 -17.09
N GLN A 6 -9.45 2.06 -18.04
CA GLN A 6 -8.56 0.92 -18.25
C GLN A 6 -7.59 0.77 -17.09
N ASP A 7 -6.92 1.87 -16.66
CA ASP A 7 -6.04 1.86 -15.47
C ASP A 7 -6.79 1.32 -14.24
N LEU A 8 -8.04 1.81 -14.03
CA LEU A 8 -8.85 1.35 -12.89
C LEU A 8 -9.09 -0.16 -12.92
N LYS A 9 -9.39 -0.72 -14.10
CA LYS A 9 -9.58 -2.17 -14.25
C LYS A 9 -8.28 -2.93 -13.97
N GLU A 10 -7.16 -2.45 -14.51
CA GLU A 10 -5.84 -3.07 -14.32
C GLU A 10 -5.41 -3.07 -12.85
N TYR A 11 -5.54 -1.93 -12.15
CA TYR A 11 -5.19 -1.82 -10.74
C TYR A 11 -6.04 -2.75 -9.87
N ILE A 12 -7.36 -2.78 -10.08
CA ILE A 12 -8.25 -3.67 -9.33
C ILE A 12 -7.93 -5.15 -9.66
N ALA A 13 -7.71 -5.48 -10.93
CA ALA A 13 -7.37 -6.84 -11.33
C ALA A 13 -6.03 -7.30 -10.71
N ALA A 14 -5.00 -6.46 -10.73
CA ALA A 14 -3.72 -6.73 -10.10
C ALA A 14 -3.83 -6.89 -8.58
N ASP A 15 -4.57 -5.98 -7.90
CA ASP A 15 -4.81 -6.08 -6.45
C ASP A 15 -5.55 -7.37 -6.06
N LEU A 16 -6.46 -7.85 -6.92
CA LEU A 16 -7.22 -9.09 -6.69
C LEU A 16 -6.44 -10.34 -7.09
N SER A 17 -5.50 -10.26 -8.03
CA SER A 17 -4.65 -11.40 -8.40
C SER A 17 -3.72 -11.83 -7.27
N VAL A 18 -3.12 -10.85 -6.57
CA VAL A 18 -2.24 -11.11 -5.42
C VAL A 18 -3.01 -11.39 -4.12
N GLN A 19 -4.22 -10.85 -3.99
CA GLN A 19 -5.06 -11.03 -2.81
C GLN A 19 -6.53 -11.21 -3.22
N PRO A 20 -6.94 -12.42 -3.64
CA PRO A 20 -8.29 -12.69 -4.11
C PRO A 20 -9.33 -12.55 -3.00
N ALA A 21 -10.54 -12.16 -3.39
CA ALA A 21 -11.66 -12.07 -2.46
C ALA A 21 -12.03 -13.46 -1.91
N PRO A 22 -12.26 -13.60 -0.60
CA PRO A 22 -12.60 -14.89 -0.02
C PRO A 22 -13.98 -15.37 -0.49
N LYS A 23 -14.07 -16.65 -0.87
CA LYS A 23 -15.35 -17.27 -1.26
C LYS A 23 -16.29 -17.42 -0.06
N SER A 24 -15.74 -17.75 1.11
CA SER A 24 -16.54 -17.97 2.32
C SER A 24 -17.17 -16.69 2.88
N PRO A 25 -18.47 -16.68 3.21
CA PRO A 25 -19.14 -15.52 3.83
C PRO A 25 -18.63 -15.21 5.24
N PHE A 26 -18.06 -16.19 5.92
CA PHE A 26 -17.58 -16.05 7.32
C PHE A 26 -16.26 -15.28 7.42
N LYS A 27 -15.50 -15.12 6.34
CA LYS A 27 -14.24 -14.34 6.32
C LYS A 27 -14.50 -12.82 6.22
N ARG A 28 -15.27 -12.27 7.18
CA ARG A 28 -15.74 -10.87 7.17
C ARG A 28 -14.60 -9.86 7.18
N HIS A 29 -13.56 -10.11 8.01
CA HIS A 29 -12.40 -9.22 8.12
C HIS A 29 -11.68 -9.06 6.78
N ARG A 30 -11.34 -10.16 6.13
CA ARG A 30 -10.68 -10.15 4.82
C ARG A 30 -11.53 -9.50 3.72
N ARG A 31 -12.85 -9.72 3.73
CA ARG A 31 -13.77 -9.03 2.82
C ARG A 31 -13.74 -7.51 3.01
N LYS A 32 -13.55 -7.03 4.25
CA LYS A 32 -13.38 -5.59 4.52
C LYS A 32 -12.08 -5.05 3.90
N GLN A 33 -10.95 -5.76 4.02
CA GLN A 33 -9.68 -5.36 3.41
C GLN A 33 -9.79 -5.25 1.88
N ILE A 34 -10.41 -6.25 1.23
CA ILE A 34 -10.64 -6.21 -0.22
C ILE A 34 -11.55 -5.04 -0.61
N ARG A 35 -12.62 -4.80 0.14
CA ARG A 35 -13.50 -3.62 -0.10
C ARG A 35 -12.75 -2.31 0.06
N MET A 36 -11.88 -2.21 1.07
CA MET A 36 -11.03 -1.04 1.29
C MET A 36 -10.18 -0.75 0.05
N LYS A 37 -9.46 -1.74 -0.48
CA LYS A 37 -8.66 -1.59 -1.71
C LYS A 37 -9.52 -1.16 -2.91
N ILE A 38 -10.64 -1.84 -3.17
CA ILE A 38 -11.53 -1.49 -4.29
C ILE A 38 -12.06 -0.05 -4.15
N PHE A 39 -12.46 0.36 -2.93
CA PHE A 39 -12.94 1.72 -2.69
C PHE A 39 -11.82 2.75 -2.82
N LEU A 40 -10.60 2.43 -2.37
CA LEU A 40 -9.41 3.25 -2.58
C LEU A 40 -9.19 3.51 -4.07
N ARG A 41 -9.10 2.44 -4.90
CA ARG A 41 -8.87 2.57 -6.34
C ARG A 41 -9.95 3.36 -7.07
N LYS A 42 -11.22 3.17 -6.70
CA LYS A 42 -12.33 3.97 -7.24
C LYS A 42 -12.23 5.43 -6.80
N SER A 43 -11.83 5.69 -5.56
CA SER A 43 -11.61 7.05 -5.05
C SER A 43 -10.48 7.74 -5.81
N GLU A 44 -9.35 7.06 -6.02
CA GLU A 44 -8.21 7.56 -6.80
C GLU A 44 -8.62 7.93 -8.23
N TYR A 45 -9.34 7.05 -8.92
CA TYR A 45 -9.83 7.32 -10.27
C TYR A 45 -10.70 8.58 -10.35
N HIS A 46 -11.67 8.72 -9.44
CA HIS A 46 -12.56 9.86 -9.46
C HIS A 46 -11.87 11.13 -8.94
N TYR A 47 -10.99 11.03 -7.97
CA TYR A 47 -10.17 12.14 -7.49
C TYR A 47 -9.28 12.71 -8.60
N ASN A 48 -8.60 11.85 -9.35
CA ASN A 48 -7.70 12.26 -10.45
C ASN A 48 -8.47 12.88 -11.64
N ASN A 49 -9.76 12.57 -11.78
CA ASN A 49 -10.64 13.13 -12.81
C ASN A 49 -11.59 14.24 -12.29
N ARG A 50 -11.48 14.67 -11.02
CA ARG A 50 -12.45 15.57 -10.38
C ARG A 50 -12.64 16.93 -11.06
N ASN A 51 -11.64 17.38 -11.83
CA ASN A 51 -11.70 18.63 -12.56
C ASN A 51 -12.39 18.50 -13.93
N LYS A 52 -12.67 17.27 -14.40
CA LYS A 52 -13.33 17.02 -15.68
C LYS A 52 -14.86 17.16 -15.62
N SER A 53 -15.47 16.85 -14.47
CA SER A 53 -16.93 17.00 -14.29
C SER A 53 -17.37 16.96 -12.84
N ILE A 54 -18.53 17.53 -12.56
CA ILE A 54 -19.17 17.49 -11.22
C ILE A 54 -19.50 16.05 -10.82
N ILE A 55 -19.79 15.17 -11.78
CA ILE A 55 -20.07 13.75 -11.52
C ILE A 55 -18.85 13.08 -10.89
N HIS A 56 -17.64 13.35 -11.40
CA HIS A 56 -16.41 12.84 -10.82
C HIS A 56 -16.19 13.34 -9.39
N LYS A 57 -16.50 14.61 -9.10
CA LYS A 57 -16.43 15.15 -7.73
C LYS A 57 -17.38 14.41 -6.78
N LEU A 58 -18.64 14.22 -7.17
CA LEU A 58 -19.64 13.53 -6.34
C LEU A 58 -19.29 12.06 -6.12
N LEU A 59 -18.85 11.36 -7.18
CA LEU A 59 -18.41 9.96 -7.08
C LEU A 59 -17.13 9.80 -6.26
N TYR A 60 -16.20 10.77 -6.31
CA TYR A 60 -15.05 10.80 -5.42
C TYR A 60 -15.49 10.87 -3.96
N LEU A 61 -16.36 11.82 -3.59
CA LEU A 61 -16.88 11.95 -2.22
C LEU A 61 -17.60 10.69 -1.75
N TYR A 62 -18.40 10.09 -2.62
CA TYR A 62 -19.09 8.83 -2.32
C TYR A 62 -18.12 7.67 -2.04
N TRP A 63 -17.20 7.40 -2.95
CA TRP A 63 -16.26 6.27 -2.79
C TRP A 63 -15.27 6.51 -1.66
N TRP A 64 -14.81 7.75 -1.50
CA TRP A 64 -13.90 8.12 -0.42
C TRP A 64 -14.55 7.96 0.95
N SER A 65 -15.80 8.40 1.12
CA SER A 65 -16.53 8.19 2.39
C SER A 65 -16.69 6.70 2.71
N ARG A 66 -16.92 5.86 1.69
CA ARG A 66 -16.97 4.40 1.86
C ARG A 66 -15.62 3.81 2.24
N CYS A 67 -14.55 4.30 1.62
CA CYS A 67 -13.17 3.90 1.93
C CYS A 67 -12.82 4.26 3.37
N LYS A 68 -13.05 5.53 3.76
CA LYS A 68 -12.76 6.02 5.12
C LYS A 68 -13.50 5.21 6.19
N ARG A 69 -14.78 4.94 6.03
CA ARG A 69 -15.51 4.09 7.00
C ARG A 69 -14.86 2.72 7.22
N VAL A 70 -14.30 2.12 6.16
CA VAL A 70 -13.59 0.86 6.30
C VAL A 70 -12.25 1.07 6.96
N GLN A 71 -11.51 2.11 6.58
CA GLN A 71 -10.22 2.48 7.18
C GLN A 71 -10.38 2.77 8.68
N ASP A 72 -11.39 3.54 9.07
CA ASP A 72 -11.69 3.86 10.48
C ASP A 72 -11.93 2.58 11.30
N SER A 73 -12.60 1.58 10.71
CA SER A 73 -12.81 0.27 11.38
C SER A 73 -11.55 -0.55 11.59
N PHE A 74 -10.44 -0.16 10.99
CA PHE A 74 -9.09 -0.71 11.15
C PHE A 74 -8.13 0.25 11.87
N CYS A 75 -8.59 1.42 12.28
CA CYS A 75 -7.73 2.50 12.79
C CYS A 75 -6.55 2.78 11.82
N THR A 76 -6.84 2.87 10.53
CA THR A 76 -5.87 2.93 9.43
C THR A 76 -6.08 4.19 8.61
N GLU A 77 -4.99 4.74 8.08
CA GLU A 77 -4.99 5.89 7.17
C GLU A 77 -4.11 5.62 5.95
N ILE A 78 -4.75 5.16 4.87
CA ILE A 78 -4.09 4.97 3.57
C ILE A 78 -4.52 6.11 2.66
N CYS A 79 -3.56 6.94 2.26
CA CYS A 79 -3.77 8.08 1.39
C CYS A 79 -3.95 7.67 -0.09
N LEU A 80 -4.57 8.57 -0.88
CA LEU A 80 -4.77 8.36 -2.31
C LEU A 80 -3.44 8.47 -3.09
N ASN A 81 -3.32 7.70 -4.16
CA ASN A 81 -2.20 7.74 -5.10
C ASN A 81 -0.82 7.42 -4.50
N VAL A 82 -0.77 6.76 -3.35
CA VAL A 82 0.47 6.33 -2.71
C VAL A 82 0.98 5.03 -3.31
N PHE A 83 0.12 4.04 -3.49
CA PHE A 83 0.51 2.70 -3.91
C PHE A 83 0.28 2.43 -5.39
N GLY A 84 1.26 1.78 -6.02
CA GLY A 84 1.13 1.15 -7.33
C GLY A 84 0.09 0.03 -7.37
N LYS A 85 -0.02 -0.68 -8.49
CA LYS A 85 -0.94 -1.83 -8.66
C LYS A 85 -0.41 -3.08 -7.93
N GLY A 86 -1.29 -4.03 -7.67
CA GLY A 86 -0.90 -5.29 -7.00
C GLY A 86 -0.66 -5.14 -5.50
N LEU A 87 -1.27 -4.13 -4.86
CA LEU A 87 -1.15 -3.92 -3.41
C LEU A 87 -1.68 -5.11 -2.62
N THR A 88 -0.84 -5.69 -1.76
CA THR A 88 -1.22 -6.70 -0.77
C THR A 88 -1.28 -6.10 0.63
N ILE A 89 -2.39 -6.29 1.34
CA ILE A 89 -2.55 -5.90 2.74
C ILE A 89 -2.83 -7.16 3.55
N TRP A 90 -1.83 -7.63 4.33
CA TRP A 90 -1.99 -8.84 5.13
C TRP A 90 -2.90 -8.64 6.33
N HIS A 91 -2.65 -7.58 7.09
CA HIS A 91 -3.43 -7.12 8.25
C HIS A 91 -3.59 -5.62 8.11
N GLY A 92 -4.81 -5.14 8.06
CA GLY A 92 -5.14 -3.76 7.67
C GLY A 92 -5.13 -2.76 8.83
N GLU A 93 -4.73 -3.16 10.03
CA GLU A 93 -4.82 -2.34 11.22
C GLU A 93 -3.61 -1.42 11.39
N ARG A 94 -3.87 -0.18 11.83
CA ARG A 94 -2.85 0.80 12.23
C ARG A 94 -1.81 1.13 11.15
N ILE A 95 -2.20 1.09 9.88
CA ILE A 95 -1.35 1.51 8.77
C ILE A 95 -1.51 3.02 8.59
N ILE A 96 -0.40 3.75 8.48
CA ILE A 96 -0.39 5.19 8.26
C ILE A 96 0.50 5.50 7.06
N THR A 97 -0.03 6.29 6.10
CA THR A 97 0.74 6.71 4.94
C THR A 97 0.67 8.21 4.71
N ASN A 98 1.77 8.81 4.27
CA ASN A 98 1.81 10.21 3.85
C ASN A 98 1.29 10.35 2.41
N PRO A 99 0.49 11.38 2.07
CA PRO A 99 -0.08 11.56 0.73
C PRO A 99 0.97 11.83 -0.37
N ASN A 100 2.14 12.31 0.00
CA ASN A 100 3.24 12.58 -0.93
C ASN A 100 4.20 11.41 -1.09
N ALA A 101 4.13 10.39 -0.23
CA ALA A 101 4.92 9.18 -0.39
C ALA A 101 4.55 8.44 -1.67
N ARG A 102 5.50 7.69 -2.22
CA ARG A 102 5.28 6.83 -3.40
C ARG A 102 5.77 5.44 -3.12
N VAL A 103 4.94 4.47 -3.45
CA VAL A 103 5.23 3.04 -3.31
C VAL A 103 4.93 2.38 -4.64
N GLY A 104 5.87 1.60 -5.14
CA GLY A 104 5.80 0.93 -6.43
C GLY A 104 4.74 -0.16 -6.54
N ASP A 105 4.83 -0.92 -7.60
CA ASP A 105 3.91 -2.01 -7.92
C ASP A 105 4.21 -3.26 -7.08
N TYR A 106 3.18 -4.06 -6.84
CA TYR A 106 3.26 -5.38 -6.18
C TYR A 106 3.90 -5.37 -4.78
N CYS A 107 3.80 -4.25 -4.09
CA CYS A 107 4.26 -4.14 -2.71
C CYS A 107 3.28 -4.77 -1.73
N SER A 108 3.82 -5.31 -0.63
CA SER A 108 3.02 -5.85 0.46
C SER A 108 3.26 -5.09 1.77
N ILE A 109 2.17 -4.86 2.50
CA ILE A 109 2.19 -4.18 3.79
C ILE A 109 1.39 -4.97 4.82
N THR A 110 1.74 -4.81 6.07
CA THR A 110 1.03 -5.45 7.18
C THR A 110 0.73 -4.46 8.30
N SER A 111 0.14 -4.92 9.39
CA SER A 111 -0.31 -4.08 10.50
C SER A 111 0.80 -3.18 11.06
N GLY A 112 0.45 -1.94 11.41
CA GLY A 112 1.35 -1.00 12.06
C GLY A 112 2.41 -0.38 11.17
N VAL A 113 2.38 -0.62 9.85
CA VAL A 113 3.31 0.00 8.89
C VAL A 113 3.07 1.51 8.85
N VAL A 114 4.17 2.28 8.96
CA VAL A 114 4.16 3.74 8.86
C VAL A 114 5.08 4.19 7.72
N ILE A 115 4.53 4.92 6.75
CA ILE A 115 5.27 5.57 5.68
C ILE A 115 5.02 7.07 5.83
N ALA A 116 5.96 7.80 6.41
CA ALA A 116 5.74 9.19 6.82
C ALA A 116 6.88 10.12 6.42
N GLN A 117 6.55 11.41 6.34
CA GLN A 117 7.54 12.46 6.12
C GLN A 117 8.42 12.68 7.36
N ALA A 118 9.63 13.16 7.12
CA ALA A 118 10.46 13.84 8.11
C ALA A 118 11.18 14.99 7.40
N HIS A 119 11.30 16.15 8.06
CA HIS A 119 11.94 17.35 7.48
C HIS A 119 11.35 17.76 6.12
N ASP A 120 10.02 17.66 5.96
CA ASP A 120 9.27 17.96 4.74
C ASP A 120 9.64 17.11 3.52
N GLU A 121 10.40 16.03 3.71
CA GLU A 121 10.75 15.05 2.70
C GLU A 121 9.93 13.77 2.83
N HIS A 122 9.72 13.06 1.72
CA HIS A 122 8.78 11.95 1.62
C HIS A 122 9.43 10.69 1.08
N PRO A 123 9.09 9.50 1.60
CA PRO A 123 9.65 8.24 1.11
C PRO A 123 9.24 7.91 -0.32
N VAL A 124 10.20 7.36 -1.07
CA VAL A 124 9.99 6.72 -2.38
C VAL A 124 10.41 5.26 -2.27
N ILE A 125 9.46 4.36 -2.41
CA ILE A 125 9.65 2.92 -2.23
C ILE A 125 9.45 2.25 -3.59
N GLY A 126 10.37 1.39 -3.96
CA GLY A 126 10.40 0.67 -5.23
C GLY A 126 9.29 -0.40 -5.36
N ASN A 127 9.44 -1.26 -6.37
CA ASN A 127 8.50 -2.33 -6.68
C ASN A 127 8.80 -3.57 -5.84
N HIS A 128 7.79 -4.43 -5.64
CA HIS A 128 7.92 -5.71 -4.93
C HIS A 128 8.52 -5.59 -3.52
N VAL A 129 8.42 -4.42 -2.88
CA VAL A 129 8.90 -4.21 -1.51
C VAL A 129 7.91 -4.78 -0.50
N GLU A 130 8.44 -5.47 0.51
CA GLU A 130 7.66 -6.00 1.63
C GLU A 130 7.93 -5.21 2.90
N LEU A 131 6.88 -4.59 3.45
CA LEU A 131 6.91 -3.89 4.74
C LEU A 131 6.24 -4.76 5.79
N MET A 132 7.06 -5.36 6.67
CA MET A 132 6.57 -6.27 7.71
C MET A 132 5.95 -5.49 8.89
N ILE A 133 5.35 -6.23 9.79
CA ILE A 133 4.59 -5.67 10.93
C ILE A 133 5.38 -4.62 11.70
N ASP A 134 4.71 -3.49 11.97
CA ASP A 134 5.24 -2.34 12.73
C ASP A 134 6.53 -1.72 12.14
N SER A 135 6.89 -2.00 10.86
CA SER A 135 8.01 -1.33 10.21
C SER A 135 7.67 0.12 9.85
N LYS A 136 8.69 0.98 9.85
CA LYS A 136 8.55 2.42 9.58
C LYS A 136 9.59 2.88 8.57
N VAL A 137 9.12 3.68 7.60
CA VAL A 137 9.97 4.33 6.59
C VAL A 137 9.72 5.83 6.67
N LEU A 138 10.72 6.60 7.08
CA LEU A 138 10.55 8.01 7.44
C LEU A 138 11.50 8.93 6.66
N GLY A 139 10.96 10.06 6.19
CA GLY A 139 11.74 11.12 5.54
C GLY A 139 12.00 10.87 4.06
N GLY A 140 12.91 11.63 3.47
CA GLY A 140 13.26 11.60 2.04
C GLY A 140 14.14 10.40 1.66
N VAL A 141 13.77 9.21 2.13
CA VAL A 141 14.52 7.99 1.83
C VAL A 141 14.00 7.31 0.57
N SER A 142 14.91 6.72 -0.21
CA SER A 142 14.60 5.79 -1.30
C SER A 142 14.81 4.35 -0.82
N VAL A 143 13.95 3.44 -1.27
CA VAL A 143 14.09 2.00 -1.05
C VAL A 143 14.04 1.32 -2.40
N ALA A 144 15.10 0.57 -2.74
CA ALA A 144 15.21 -0.16 -4.00
C ALA A 144 14.13 -1.25 -4.16
N ASP A 145 14.02 -1.79 -5.37
CA ASP A 145 13.08 -2.87 -5.69
C ASP A 145 13.44 -4.16 -4.91
N HIS A 146 12.44 -5.01 -4.67
CA HIS A 146 12.59 -6.32 -4.05
C HIS A 146 13.18 -6.32 -2.62
N VAL A 147 13.21 -5.16 -1.95
CA VAL A 147 13.69 -5.06 -0.56
C VAL A 147 12.63 -5.57 0.41
N ARG A 148 13.07 -6.32 1.43
CA ARG A 148 12.25 -6.70 2.58
C ARG A 148 12.64 -5.89 3.81
N ILE A 149 11.69 -5.16 4.38
CA ILE A 149 11.84 -4.45 5.65
C ILE A 149 11.25 -5.29 6.77
N GLY A 150 12.10 -5.76 7.65
CA GLY A 150 11.74 -6.66 8.76
C GLY A 150 10.80 -6.01 9.78
N ALA A 151 10.20 -6.85 10.63
CA ALA A 151 9.29 -6.40 11.68
C ALA A 151 9.98 -5.42 12.64
N ASN A 152 9.25 -4.37 13.04
CA ASN A 152 9.74 -3.28 13.91
C ASN A 152 10.97 -2.52 13.39
N ALA A 153 11.35 -2.67 12.13
CA ALA A 153 12.49 -1.95 11.56
C ALA A 153 12.16 -0.46 11.35
N LEU A 154 13.18 0.39 11.57
CA LEU A 154 13.10 1.82 11.33
C LEU A 154 14.07 2.24 10.23
N VAL A 155 13.53 2.54 9.04
CA VAL A 155 14.30 3.02 7.89
C VAL A 155 14.31 4.54 7.90
N ILE A 156 15.51 5.12 8.08
CA ILE A 156 15.78 6.58 8.06
C ILE A 156 16.98 6.93 7.18
N LYS A 157 17.46 5.95 6.41
CA LYS A 157 18.51 6.10 5.39
C LYS A 157 18.08 5.34 4.15
N SER A 158 18.44 5.83 2.99
CA SER A 158 18.13 5.16 1.72
C SER A 158 18.75 3.77 1.65
N ILE A 159 18.07 2.87 0.96
CA ILE A 159 18.46 1.49 0.69
C ILE A 159 18.54 1.36 -0.82
N ASP A 160 19.75 1.41 -1.33
CA ASP A 160 20.01 1.44 -2.78
C ASP A 160 20.25 0.03 -3.37
N GLU A 161 20.54 -0.96 -2.51
CA GLU A 161 20.76 -2.36 -2.91
C GLU A 161 19.42 -3.10 -3.03
N PRO A 162 19.02 -3.54 -4.24
CA PRO A 162 17.85 -4.38 -4.42
C PRO A 162 18.08 -5.80 -3.86
N ASP A 163 17.02 -6.59 -3.78
CA ASP A 163 17.05 -7.99 -3.38
C ASP A 163 17.67 -8.25 -1.99
N THR A 164 17.54 -7.30 -1.06
CA THR A 164 18.09 -7.36 0.29
C THR A 164 17.03 -7.36 1.39
N THR A 165 17.40 -7.82 2.59
CA THR A 165 16.56 -7.75 3.80
C THR A 165 17.19 -6.85 4.83
N TRP A 166 16.40 -5.94 5.40
CA TRP A 166 16.81 -4.93 6.37
C TRP A 166 15.99 -5.03 7.65
N GLY A 167 16.63 -4.80 8.81
CA GLY A 167 15.94 -4.85 10.09
C GLY A 167 16.67 -4.06 11.18
N GLY A 168 15.98 -3.87 12.30
CA GLY A 168 16.52 -3.16 13.47
C GLY A 168 16.17 -1.67 13.52
N VAL A 169 16.63 -0.97 14.56
CA VAL A 169 16.39 0.45 14.86
C VAL A 169 17.70 1.14 15.19
N PRO A 170 18.28 1.94 14.27
CA PRO A 170 17.91 2.08 12.85
C PRO A 170 18.13 0.80 12.04
N ALA A 171 17.43 0.68 10.91
CA ALA A 171 17.54 -0.49 10.05
C ALA A 171 18.95 -0.66 9.48
N LYS A 172 19.42 -1.91 9.49
CA LYS A 172 20.69 -2.34 8.88
C LYS A 172 20.40 -3.58 8.01
N GLN A 173 21.23 -3.80 7.01
CA GLN A 173 21.13 -4.97 6.17
C GLN A 173 21.39 -6.25 7.01
N ILE A 174 20.52 -7.22 6.85
CA ILE A 174 20.59 -8.53 7.52
C ILE A 174 21.17 -9.58 6.59
N ASN A 175 20.74 -9.58 5.32
CA ASN A 175 21.21 -10.52 4.30
C ASN A 175 20.88 -10.03 2.87
N ASP A 176 21.40 -10.73 1.88
CA ASP A 176 21.22 -10.48 0.44
C ASP A 176 20.08 -11.32 -0.15
N LYS A 177 18.97 -11.45 0.58
CA LYS A 177 17.75 -12.13 0.14
C LYS A 177 16.59 -11.17 0.26
N GLY A 178 16.07 -10.76 -0.88
CA GLY A 178 14.92 -9.88 -0.98
C GLY A 178 13.58 -10.61 -0.94
N THR A 179 12.59 -9.97 -1.50
CA THR A 179 11.24 -10.52 -1.64
C THR A 179 11.14 -11.50 -2.79
N ILE A 180 10.12 -12.37 -2.74
CA ILE A 180 9.79 -13.26 -3.84
C ILE A 180 8.97 -12.48 -4.86
N GLU A 181 9.37 -12.49 -6.14
CA GLU A 181 8.69 -11.78 -7.23
C GLU A 181 7.21 -12.16 -7.41
N THR A 182 6.87 -13.39 -7.10
CA THR A 182 5.49 -13.86 -7.17
C THR A 182 4.94 -13.92 -5.75
N PRO A 183 4.06 -12.99 -5.36
CA PRO A 183 3.32 -13.14 -4.11
C PRO A 183 2.57 -14.46 -4.18
N VAL A 184 2.89 -15.39 -3.29
CA VAL A 184 2.15 -16.65 -3.19
C VAL A 184 0.69 -16.29 -2.98
N PRO A 185 -0.22 -16.68 -3.89
CA PRO A 185 -1.64 -16.42 -3.70
C PRO A 185 -2.04 -16.98 -2.36
N ILE A 186 -2.64 -16.14 -1.53
CA ILE A 186 -3.07 -16.55 -0.19
C ILE A 186 -4.17 -17.60 -0.38
N CYS A 187 -3.78 -18.86 -0.43
CA CYS A 187 -4.68 -19.99 -0.38
C CYS A 187 -5.21 -20.14 1.05
N TYR A 188 -6.48 -19.79 1.25
CA TYR A 188 -7.23 -20.09 2.48
C TYR A 188 -8.48 -20.88 2.13
#